data_6efc11ccf295c696c36eb8430033c750
#
_entry.id   6efc11ccf295c696c36eb8430033c750
#
_cell.length_a   1.000
_cell.length_b   1.000
_cell.length_c   1.000
_cell.angle_alpha   90.00
_cell.angle_beta   90.00
_cell.angle_gamma   90.00
#
_symmetry.space_group_name_H-M   'P 1'
#
loop_
_entity.id
_entity.type
_entity.pdbx_description
1 polymer ?
#
loop_
_entity_poly.entity_id
_entity_poly.type
_entity_poly.pdbx_seq_one_letter_code
_entity_poly.pdbx_strand_id
1 'polypeptide(L)'
;LVAEGEPGQKPTIKFHAPMSVEDNAYAVLQKGNGDKVKIGNRVCMQGIAINLNDGSEMASSWEKNTPDCSTLLTEDTVAQYPIYSLIADSTINTTFAIGSNDESGQPYAWIWTIVSQSTDPTRAEGEAVTDIPADLPKVTLAKDGKPSIDMNGQGDVDQLVVQTLIKGEGKEVQESDTVRAHYTGWLLDGTQFDSSWDRGEPSDFSLDGVIDGWQ
;
A
#
# COMPACT_ATOMS: atom_id res chain seq x y z
N LEU A 1 24.16 15.45 0.99
CA LEU A 1 23.86 14.05 1.30
C LEU A 1 24.37 13.15 0.18
N VAL A 2 25.01 12.04 0.53
CA VAL A 2 25.46 10.98 -0.40
C VAL A 2 25.05 9.63 0.20
N ALA A 3 24.51 8.74 -0.61
CA ALA A 3 24.23 7.35 -0.26
C ALA A 3 25.35 6.45 -0.80
N GLU A 4 25.95 5.63 0.05
CA GLU A 4 26.96 4.64 -0.29
C GLU A 4 26.47 3.23 0.01
N GLY A 5 26.95 2.26 -0.73
CA GLY A 5 26.59 0.84 -0.63
C GLY A 5 26.02 0.31 -1.93
N GLU A 6 25.61 -0.96 -1.92
CA GLU A 6 24.98 -1.60 -3.08
C GLU A 6 23.55 -1.09 -3.27
N PRO A 7 23.13 -0.73 -4.50
CA PRO A 7 21.75 -0.32 -4.77
C PRO A 7 20.74 -1.37 -4.30
N GLY A 8 19.68 -0.92 -3.61
CA GLY A 8 18.65 -1.80 -3.07
C GLY A 8 18.94 -2.41 -1.70
N GLN A 9 20.07 -2.11 -1.11
CA GLN A 9 20.41 -2.43 0.28
C GLN A 9 20.30 -1.19 1.16
N LYS A 10 20.29 -1.38 2.50
CA LYS A 10 20.30 -0.25 3.46
C LYS A 10 21.53 0.63 3.17
N PRO A 11 21.35 1.89 2.73
CA PRO A 11 22.46 2.74 2.38
C PRO A 11 23.17 3.28 3.63
N THR A 12 24.47 3.54 3.53
CA THR A 12 25.21 4.37 4.47
C THR A 12 25.12 5.82 3.99
N ILE A 13 24.59 6.71 4.84
CA ILE A 13 24.44 8.12 4.47
C ILE A 13 25.60 8.95 5.01
N LYS A 14 26.22 9.74 4.13
CA LYS A 14 27.32 10.65 4.48
C LYS A 14 26.95 12.08 4.11
N PHE A 15 27.29 13.01 5.01
CA PHE A 15 27.20 14.45 4.82
C PHE A 15 28.05 15.20 5.87
N HIS A 16 28.17 16.50 5.72
CA HIS A 16 28.79 17.36 6.72
C HIS A 16 27.68 17.91 7.65
N ALA A 17 27.71 17.51 8.90
CA ALA A 17 26.81 18.01 9.93
C ALA A 17 27.40 19.29 10.58
N PRO A 18 26.54 20.27 11.01
CA PRO A 18 25.12 20.34 10.76
C PRO A 18 24.79 20.72 9.29
N MET A 19 23.64 20.26 8.79
CA MET A 19 23.17 20.58 7.45
C MET A 19 21.75 21.13 7.53
N SER A 20 21.51 22.28 6.88
CA SER A 20 20.16 22.83 6.73
C SER A 20 19.51 22.29 5.47
N VAL A 21 18.20 22.27 5.45
CA VAL A 21 17.40 21.84 4.32
C VAL A 21 16.10 22.64 4.24
N GLU A 22 15.59 22.83 3.03
CA GLU A 22 14.25 23.36 2.81
C GLU A 22 13.22 22.22 2.88
N ASP A 23 12.02 22.52 3.37
CA ASP A 23 10.93 21.56 3.41
C ASP A 23 10.57 21.09 2.00
N ASN A 24 10.38 19.79 1.86
CA ASN A 24 10.10 19.13 0.60
C ASN A 24 11.21 19.26 -0.47
N ALA A 25 12.40 19.73 -0.10
CA ALA A 25 13.56 19.62 -1.00
C ALA A 25 13.89 18.13 -1.20
N TYR A 26 14.11 17.70 -2.43
CA TYR A 26 14.40 16.30 -2.73
C TYR A 26 15.54 16.15 -3.73
N ALA A 27 16.26 15.03 -3.63
CA ALA A 27 17.34 14.70 -4.54
C ALA A 27 17.54 13.19 -4.65
N VAL A 28 17.91 12.71 -5.86
CA VAL A 28 18.42 11.36 -6.03
C VAL A 28 19.82 11.28 -5.47
N LEU A 29 20.05 10.39 -4.51
CA LEU A 29 21.36 10.15 -3.89
C LEU A 29 22.13 9.04 -4.58
N GLN A 30 21.41 7.99 -5.05
CA GLN A 30 22.00 6.86 -5.76
C GLN A 30 21.00 6.36 -6.81
N LYS A 31 21.47 6.16 -8.03
CA LYS A 31 20.66 5.57 -9.10
C LYS A 31 20.49 4.08 -8.87
N GLY A 32 19.28 3.60 -9.09
CA GLY A 32 18.98 2.17 -9.04
C GLY A 32 19.50 1.41 -10.26
N ASN A 33 19.48 0.10 -10.15
CA ASN A 33 19.95 -0.85 -11.16
C ASN A 33 18.89 -1.90 -11.56
N GLY A 34 17.67 -1.75 -11.04
CA GLY A 34 16.54 -2.63 -11.39
C GLY A 34 15.69 -2.09 -12.54
N ASP A 35 14.50 -2.66 -12.69
CA ASP A 35 13.54 -2.28 -13.72
C ASP A 35 13.05 -0.83 -13.54
N LYS A 36 12.66 -0.21 -14.65
CA LYS A 36 12.00 1.10 -14.64
C LYS A 36 10.70 1.04 -13.84
N VAL A 37 10.50 2.02 -12.97
CA VAL A 37 9.22 2.19 -12.27
C VAL A 37 8.12 2.52 -13.28
N LYS A 38 6.93 1.94 -13.08
CA LYS A 38 5.80 2.08 -14.00
C LYS A 38 4.65 2.83 -13.32
N ILE A 39 4.08 3.79 -14.03
CA ILE A 39 2.80 4.39 -13.64
C ILE A 39 1.71 3.31 -13.69
N GLY A 40 0.81 3.31 -12.74
CA GLY A 40 -0.19 2.25 -12.50
C GLY A 40 0.26 1.19 -11.50
N ASN A 41 1.55 1.17 -11.14
CA ASN A 41 2.06 0.24 -10.14
C ASN A 41 2.09 0.84 -8.73
N ARG A 42 1.95 -0.03 -7.77
CA ARG A 42 2.26 0.23 -6.35
C ARG A 42 3.76 0.09 -6.16
N VAL A 43 4.36 1.06 -5.48
CA VAL A 43 5.80 1.10 -5.20
C VAL A 43 6.02 0.87 -3.72
N CYS A 44 6.91 -0.07 -3.38
CA CYS A 44 7.34 -0.32 -2.02
C CYS A 44 8.71 0.30 -1.76
N MET A 45 8.85 0.97 -0.64
CA MET A 45 10.07 1.71 -0.29
C MET A 45 10.52 1.39 1.14
N GLN A 46 11.82 1.23 1.33
CA GLN A 46 12.44 1.19 2.66
C GLN A 46 12.96 2.59 3.01
N GLY A 47 12.74 3.02 4.24
CA GLY A 47 13.05 4.36 4.71
C GLY A 47 14.01 4.40 5.89
N ILE A 48 14.82 5.47 5.94
CA ILE A 48 15.63 5.89 7.09
C ILE A 48 15.35 7.37 7.33
N ALA A 49 15.03 7.75 8.58
CA ALA A 49 15.00 9.15 8.98
C ALA A 49 16.31 9.52 9.67
N ILE A 50 16.95 10.61 9.23
CA ILE A 50 18.25 11.05 9.74
C ILE A 50 18.13 12.48 10.26
N ASN A 51 18.64 12.72 11.49
CA ASN A 51 18.82 14.04 12.04
C ASN A 51 19.98 14.75 11.32
N LEU A 52 19.74 15.90 10.73
CA LEU A 52 20.75 16.62 9.95
C LEU A 52 21.68 17.49 10.81
N ASN A 53 21.44 17.61 12.12
CA ASN A 53 22.37 18.30 13.02
C ASN A 53 23.57 17.45 13.42
N ASP A 54 23.39 16.14 13.56
CA ASP A 54 24.42 15.23 14.10
C ASP A 54 24.60 13.92 13.33
N GLY A 55 23.70 13.61 12.37
CA GLY A 55 23.75 12.39 11.57
C GLY A 55 23.16 11.16 12.24
N SER A 56 22.52 11.30 13.38
CA SER A 56 21.88 10.16 14.07
C SER A 56 20.69 9.63 13.29
N GLU A 57 20.53 8.29 13.26
CA GLU A 57 19.36 7.62 12.70
C GLU A 57 18.21 7.74 13.70
N MET A 58 17.09 8.34 13.28
CA MET A 58 15.91 8.57 14.11
C MET A 58 14.89 7.42 13.97
N ALA A 59 14.77 6.86 12.78
CA ALA A 59 13.87 5.74 12.46
C ALA A 59 14.39 4.97 11.25
N SER A 60 14.04 3.68 11.18
CA SER A 60 14.36 2.82 10.04
C SER A 60 13.33 1.71 9.88
N SER A 61 12.92 1.46 8.64
CA SER A 61 12.10 0.29 8.30
C SER A 61 12.95 -0.94 7.92
N TRP A 62 14.25 -0.75 7.68
CA TRP A 62 15.17 -1.80 7.24
C TRP A 62 15.37 -2.90 8.27
N GLU A 63 15.42 -2.57 9.56
CA GLU A 63 15.70 -3.54 10.63
C GLU A 63 14.64 -4.63 10.73
N LYS A 64 13.39 -4.25 10.52
CA LYS A 64 12.25 -5.17 10.54
C LYS A 64 11.89 -5.70 9.15
N ASN A 65 12.58 -5.21 8.11
CA ASN A 65 12.27 -5.47 6.71
C ASN A 65 10.78 -5.23 6.38
N THR A 66 10.25 -4.10 6.84
CA THR A 66 8.86 -3.68 6.63
C THR A 66 8.80 -2.48 5.68
N PRO A 67 8.89 -2.69 4.36
CA PRO A 67 8.78 -1.59 3.41
C PRO A 67 7.39 -0.95 3.47
N ASP A 68 7.35 0.35 3.27
CA ASP A 68 6.10 1.07 3.03
C ASP A 68 5.68 0.86 1.56
N CYS A 69 4.52 0.22 1.37
CA CYS A 69 3.92 -0.04 0.07
C CYS A 69 2.63 0.79 -0.15
N SER A 70 2.43 1.89 0.57
CA SER A 70 1.23 2.72 0.45
C SER A 70 1.17 3.49 -0.88
N THR A 71 2.30 3.74 -1.52
CA THR A 71 2.40 4.58 -2.72
C THR A 71 1.90 3.85 -3.98
N LEU A 72 0.73 4.24 -4.49
CA LEU A 72 0.25 3.89 -5.83
C LEU A 72 0.55 5.06 -6.78
N LEU A 73 1.36 4.83 -7.81
CA LEU A 73 1.66 5.84 -8.82
C LEU A 73 0.55 5.89 -9.86
N THR A 74 -0.22 6.97 -9.88
CA THR A 74 -1.20 7.27 -10.93
C THR A 74 -0.72 8.43 -11.78
N GLU A 75 -1.30 8.63 -12.98
CA GLU A 75 -1.00 9.80 -13.79
C GLU A 75 -1.31 11.10 -13.04
N ASP A 76 -2.40 11.13 -12.27
CA ASP A 76 -2.81 12.27 -11.47
C ASP A 76 -1.82 12.60 -10.35
N THR A 77 -1.39 11.59 -9.57
CA THR A 77 -0.41 11.81 -8.49
C THR A 77 0.94 12.26 -9.03
N VAL A 78 1.38 11.70 -10.15
CA VAL A 78 2.62 12.09 -10.83
C VAL A 78 2.53 13.52 -11.36
N ALA A 79 1.38 13.94 -11.91
CA ALA A 79 1.19 15.30 -12.40
C ALA A 79 1.08 16.33 -11.25
N GLN A 80 0.51 15.95 -10.12
CA GLN A 80 0.25 16.86 -9.00
C GLN A 80 1.47 17.08 -8.09
N TYR A 81 2.30 16.05 -7.88
CA TYR A 81 3.39 16.11 -6.92
C TYR A 81 4.74 15.77 -7.55
N PRO A 82 5.72 16.72 -7.54
CA PRO A 82 7.03 16.51 -8.15
C PRO A 82 7.81 15.29 -7.64
N ILE A 83 7.61 14.91 -6.36
CA ILE A 83 8.26 13.72 -5.80
C ILE A 83 7.80 12.43 -6.49
N TYR A 84 6.52 12.32 -6.87
CA TYR A 84 6.03 11.15 -7.59
C TYR A 84 6.52 11.13 -9.05
N SER A 85 6.78 12.30 -9.66
CA SER A 85 7.49 12.37 -10.95
C SER A 85 8.91 11.82 -10.83
N LEU A 86 9.65 12.18 -9.77
CA LEU A 86 10.97 11.62 -9.51
C LEU A 86 10.92 10.10 -9.35
N ILE A 87 9.96 9.57 -8.59
CA ILE A 87 9.78 8.12 -8.39
C ILE A 87 9.45 7.44 -9.73
N ALA A 88 8.50 7.98 -10.51
CA ALA A 88 8.12 7.45 -11.83
C ALA A 88 9.27 7.48 -12.84
N ASP A 89 10.17 8.45 -12.73
CA ASP A 89 11.37 8.56 -13.57
C ASP A 89 12.54 7.66 -13.10
N SER A 90 12.41 7.04 -11.95
CA SER A 90 13.42 6.18 -11.34
C SER A 90 13.37 4.73 -11.82
N THR A 91 14.32 3.95 -11.34
CA THR A 91 14.37 2.48 -11.43
C THR A 91 14.30 1.89 -10.03
N ILE A 92 13.91 0.62 -9.91
CA ILE A 92 14.02 -0.13 -8.66
C ILE A 92 15.46 -0.04 -8.15
N ASN A 93 15.64 0.03 -6.85
CA ASN A 93 16.89 0.27 -6.13
C ASN A 93 17.40 1.72 -6.17
N THR A 94 16.65 2.68 -6.71
CA THR A 94 16.97 4.10 -6.58
C THR A 94 16.79 4.54 -5.13
N THR A 95 17.78 5.26 -4.60
CA THR A 95 17.73 5.92 -3.29
C THR A 95 17.63 7.43 -3.48
N PHE A 96 16.69 8.07 -2.81
CA PHE A 96 16.47 9.51 -2.84
C PHE A 96 16.22 10.05 -1.42
N ALA A 97 16.46 11.34 -1.23
CA ALA A 97 16.20 12.04 0.02
C ALA A 97 15.06 13.04 -0.13
N ILE A 98 14.30 13.23 0.94
CA ILE A 98 13.33 14.31 1.13
C ILE A 98 13.72 15.03 2.41
N GLY A 99 14.01 16.34 2.31
CA GLY A 99 14.30 17.19 3.45
C GLY A 99 13.03 17.72 4.11
N SER A 100 13.09 17.92 5.41
CA SER A 100 12.02 18.52 6.20
C SER A 100 12.58 19.16 7.47
N ASN A 101 11.77 20.02 8.09
CA ASN A 101 12.04 20.58 9.40
C ASN A 101 10.87 20.20 10.32
N ASP A 102 11.16 19.87 11.57
CA ASP A 102 10.12 19.61 12.56
C ASP A 102 9.49 20.94 13.07
N GLU A 103 8.50 20.84 13.94
CA GLU A 103 7.82 22.00 14.53
C GLU A 103 8.73 22.93 15.31
N SER A 104 9.89 22.45 15.77
CA SER A 104 10.91 23.24 16.45
C SER A 104 11.98 23.82 15.50
N GLY A 105 11.86 23.56 14.20
CA GLY A 105 12.81 23.97 13.17
C GLY A 105 14.07 23.11 13.10
N GLN A 106 14.05 21.89 13.66
CA GLN A 106 15.17 20.96 13.56
C GLN A 106 15.17 20.27 12.19
N PRO A 107 16.26 20.34 11.43
CA PRO A 107 16.32 19.74 10.10
C PRO A 107 16.52 18.23 10.18
N TYR A 108 15.75 17.51 9.37
CA TYR A 108 15.90 16.06 9.18
C TYR A 108 15.69 15.69 7.71
N ALA A 109 16.07 14.49 7.34
CA ALA A 109 15.80 13.95 6.01
C ALA A 109 15.25 12.53 6.10
N TRP A 110 14.20 12.26 5.33
CA TRP A 110 13.81 10.90 4.97
C TRP A 110 14.62 10.45 3.77
N ILE A 111 15.28 9.30 3.91
CA ILE A 111 16.02 8.64 2.84
C ILE A 111 15.23 7.40 2.44
N TRP A 112 14.70 7.40 1.25
CA TRP A 112 13.89 6.34 0.71
C TRP A 112 14.62 5.56 -0.37
N THR A 113 14.56 4.23 -0.31
CA THR A 113 15.04 3.34 -1.38
C THR A 113 13.85 2.58 -1.95
N ILE A 114 13.62 2.68 -3.25
CA ILE A 114 12.61 1.91 -3.97
C ILE A 114 13.08 0.46 -4.03
N VAL A 115 12.38 -0.46 -3.35
CA VAL A 115 12.83 -1.86 -3.27
C VAL A 115 12.04 -2.80 -4.17
N SER A 116 10.79 -2.46 -4.50
CA SER A 116 9.97 -3.25 -5.42
C SER A 116 8.82 -2.46 -6.00
N GLN A 117 8.17 -3.01 -7.00
CA GLN A 117 6.90 -2.53 -7.52
C GLN A 117 6.01 -3.73 -7.88
N SER A 118 4.70 -3.53 -7.80
CA SER A 118 3.70 -4.53 -8.18
C SER A 118 2.48 -3.86 -8.79
N THR A 119 1.77 -4.56 -9.64
CA THR A 119 0.44 -4.14 -10.10
C THR A 119 -0.58 -4.61 -9.08
N ASP A 120 -1.45 -3.71 -8.63
CA ASP A 120 -2.54 -4.09 -7.73
C ASP A 120 -3.47 -5.07 -8.46
N PRO A 121 -3.91 -6.15 -7.81
CA PRO A 121 -4.93 -7.03 -8.36
C PRO A 121 -6.21 -6.26 -8.63
N THR A 122 -6.82 -6.48 -9.79
CA THR A 122 -8.11 -5.87 -10.15
C THR A 122 -9.30 -6.71 -9.69
N ARG A 123 -9.06 -7.96 -9.23
CA ARG A 123 -10.07 -8.90 -8.76
C ARG A 123 -9.42 -9.93 -7.83
N ALA A 124 -10.23 -10.67 -7.07
CA ALA A 124 -9.75 -11.81 -6.31
C ALA A 124 -9.21 -12.91 -7.24
N GLU A 125 -8.04 -13.46 -6.90
CA GLU A 125 -7.37 -14.54 -7.62
C GLU A 125 -7.01 -15.66 -6.63
N GLY A 126 -7.06 -16.90 -7.09
CA GLY A 126 -6.77 -18.08 -6.29
C GLY A 126 -7.65 -19.27 -6.64
N GLU A 127 -7.71 -20.25 -5.74
CA GLU A 127 -8.51 -21.47 -5.89
C GLU A 127 -9.98 -21.20 -5.54
N ALA A 128 -10.90 -21.54 -6.46
CA ALA A 128 -12.33 -21.43 -6.20
C ALA A 128 -12.76 -22.48 -5.17
N VAL A 129 -13.47 -22.04 -4.13
CA VAL A 129 -14.07 -22.95 -3.13
C VAL A 129 -15.37 -23.50 -3.70
N THR A 130 -15.49 -24.82 -3.74
CA THR A 130 -16.64 -25.53 -4.31
C THR A 130 -17.60 -26.08 -3.26
N ASP A 131 -17.14 -26.27 -2.02
CA ASP A 131 -17.95 -26.75 -0.90
C ASP A 131 -18.57 -25.56 -0.15
N ILE A 132 -19.60 -24.98 -0.77
CA ILE A 132 -20.36 -23.85 -0.21
C ILE A 132 -21.73 -24.37 0.23
N PRO A 133 -22.15 -24.13 1.50
CA PRO A 133 -23.46 -24.50 1.98
C PRO A 133 -24.59 -23.99 1.07
N ALA A 134 -25.53 -24.88 0.71
CA ALA A 134 -26.58 -24.59 -0.29
C ALA A 134 -27.61 -23.58 0.19
N ASP A 135 -27.67 -23.34 1.48
CA ASP A 135 -28.59 -22.40 2.15
C ASP A 135 -28.01 -20.97 2.25
N LEU A 136 -26.76 -20.76 1.94
CA LEU A 136 -26.17 -19.41 1.91
C LEU A 136 -26.63 -18.61 0.68
N PRO A 137 -26.59 -17.27 0.75
CA PRO A 137 -26.71 -16.42 -0.42
C PRO A 137 -25.73 -16.81 -1.52
N LYS A 138 -26.16 -16.76 -2.76
CA LYS A 138 -25.33 -17.10 -3.92
C LYS A 138 -24.68 -15.86 -4.49
N VAL A 139 -23.34 -15.84 -4.47
CA VAL A 139 -22.54 -14.77 -5.05
C VAL A 139 -22.06 -15.17 -6.45
N THR A 140 -22.27 -14.30 -7.41
CA THR A 140 -21.74 -14.44 -8.77
C THR A 140 -20.78 -13.30 -9.04
N LEU A 141 -19.57 -13.62 -9.52
CA LEU A 141 -18.56 -12.63 -9.87
C LEU A 141 -18.59 -12.33 -11.36
N ALA A 142 -18.65 -11.07 -11.74
CA ALA A 142 -18.47 -10.61 -13.11
C ALA A 142 -17.01 -10.81 -13.56
N LYS A 143 -16.75 -10.57 -14.85
CA LYS A 143 -15.42 -10.76 -15.42
C LYS A 143 -14.34 -9.87 -14.76
N ASP A 144 -14.70 -8.68 -14.33
CA ASP A 144 -13.87 -7.73 -13.61
C ASP A 144 -13.75 -8.03 -12.10
N GLY A 145 -14.54 -8.99 -11.58
CA GLY A 145 -14.59 -9.38 -10.19
C GLY A 145 -15.73 -8.72 -9.40
N LYS A 146 -16.50 -7.80 -9.99
CA LYS A 146 -17.65 -7.18 -9.31
C LYS A 146 -18.66 -8.26 -8.90
N PRO A 147 -19.04 -8.35 -7.60
CA PRO A 147 -19.99 -9.33 -7.13
C PRO A 147 -21.44 -8.90 -7.41
N SER A 148 -22.29 -9.88 -7.61
CA SER A 148 -23.74 -9.78 -7.50
C SER A 148 -24.25 -10.87 -6.57
N ILE A 149 -25.39 -10.67 -5.91
CA ILE A 149 -25.94 -11.59 -4.91
C ILE A 149 -27.35 -12.00 -5.27
N ASP A 150 -27.66 -13.27 -5.05
CA ASP A 150 -29.00 -13.81 -4.90
C ASP A 150 -29.14 -14.26 -3.43
N MET A 151 -30.04 -13.65 -2.69
CA MET A 151 -30.23 -13.95 -1.28
C MET A 151 -30.68 -15.39 -1.01
N ASN A 152 -31.08 -16.14 -2.04
CA ASN A 152 -31.43 -17.56 -1.96
C ASN A 152 -32.53 -17.86 -0.90
N GLY A 153 -33.43 -16.90 -0.70
CA GLY A 153 -34.49 -17.01 0.31
C GLY A 153 -34.02 -16.78 1.76
N GLN A 154 -32.78 -16.35 1.96
CA GLN A 154 -32.30 -15.96 3.29
C GLN A 154 -33.10 -14.76 3.81
N GLY A 155 -33.48 -14.84 5.07
CA GLY A 155 -34.07 -13.77 5.85
C GLY A 155 -33.17 -13.34 7.00
N ASP A 156 -33.78 -13.12 8.16
CA ASP A 156 -33.01 -12.75 9.37
C ASP A 156 -32.05 -13.87 9.76
N VAL A 157 -30.86 -13.47 10.19
CA VAL A 157 -29.81 -14.34 10.68
C VAL A 157 -29.46 -13.96 12.13
N ASP A 158 -29.12 -14.94 12.95
CA ASP A 158 -28.80 -14.78 14.37
C ASP A 158 -27.29 -14.97 14.66
N GLN A 159 -26.51 -15.29 13.63
CA GLN A 159 -25.08 -15.54 13.74
C GLN A 159 -24.33 -14.91 12.57
N LEU A 160 -23.08 -14.48 12.84
CA LEU A 160 -22.15 -14.13 11.79
C LEU A 160 -21.69 -15.41 11.07
N VAL A 161 -21.81 -15.42 9.75
CA VAL A 161 -21.30 -16.47 8.88
C VAL A 161 -20.27 -15.89 7.92
N VAL A 162 -19.06 -16.45 7.90
CA VAL A 162 -17.98 -16.09 6.96
C VAL A 162 -17.76 -17.25 5.99
N GLN A 163 -17.91 -17.00 4.70
CA GLN A 163 -17.72 -18.00 3.65
C GLN A 163 -16.71 -17.51 2.62
N THR A 164 -15.54 -18.16 2.57
CA THR A 164 -14.55 -17.93 1.52
C THR A 164 -15.06 -18.47 0.20
N LEU A 165 -15.02 -17.68 -0.86
CA LEU A 165 -15.40 -18.06 -2.22
C LEU A 165 -14.20 -18.36 -3.10
N ILE A 166 -13.12 -17.62 -2.91
CA ILE A 166 -11.83 -17.79 -3.60
C ILE A 166 -10.72 -17.77 -2.54
N LYS A 167 -9.95 -18.83 -2.45
CA LYS A 167 -8.81 -18.92 -1.53
C LYS A 167 -7.58 -18.35 -2.20
N GLY A 168 -7.09 -17.22 -1.70
CA GLY A 168 -5.86 -16.58 -2.17
C GLY A 168 -4.60 -17.36 -1.77
N GLU A 169 -3.51 -17.13 -2.50
CA GLU A 169 -2.18 -17.72 -2.24
C GLU A 169 -1.20 -16.70 -1.63
N GLY A 170 -1.67 -15.48 -1.33
CA GLY A 170 -0.85 -14.42 -0.76
C GLY A 170 -0.53 -14.60 0.72
N LYS A 171 0.13 -13.59 1.29
CA LYS A 171 0.37 -13.51 2.74
C LYS A 171 -0.97 -13.54 3.48
N GLU A 172 -1.04 -14.29 4.56
CA GLU A 172 -2.19 -14.27 5.46
C GLU A 172 -2.32 -12.89 6.13
N VAL A 173 -3.51 -12.32 6.06
CA VAL A 173 -3.83 -11.02 6.63
C VAL A 173 -3.88 -11.12 8.14
N GLN A 174 -3.33 -10.13 8.84
CA GLN A 174 -3.31 -10.06 10.30
C GLN A 174 -4.25 -8.95 10.78
N GLU A 175 -4.78 -9.07 12.00
CA GLU A 175 -5.69 -8.11 12.62
C GLU A 175 -5.15 -6.66 12.65
N SER A 176 -3.83 -6.51 12.73
CA SER A 176 -3.16 -5.20 12.71
C SER A 176 -2.88 -4.66 11.31
N ASP A 177 -3.21 -5.39 10.26
CA ASP A 177 -2.95 -4.95 8.88
C ASP A 177 -4.01 -3.94 8.41
N THR A 178 -3.61 -3.08 7.47
CA THR A 178 -4.54 -2.30 6.66
C THR A 178 -4.70 -3.00 5.32
N VAL A 179 -5.93 -3.33 4.96
CA VAL A 179 -6.26 -3.97 3.68
C VAL A 179 -6.89 -2.98 2.73
N ARG A 180 -6.52 -3.07 1.46
CA ARG A 180 -7.17 -2.34 0.37
C ARG A 180 -8.05 -3.30 -0.41
N ALA A 181 -9.37 -3.13 -0.31
CA ALA A 181 -10.32 -4.08 -0.85
C ALA A 181 -11.46 -3.42 -1.64
N HIS A 182 -11.88 -4.09 -2.70
CA HIS A 182 -13.19 -3.86 -3.25
C HIS A 182 -14.23 -4.63 -2.45
N TYR A 183 -15.38 -4.01 -2.21
CA TYR A 183 -16.50 -4.61 -1.51
C TYR A 183 -17.84 -4.14 -2.08
N THR A 184 -18.87 -4.91 -1.79
CA THR A 184 -20.25 -4.49 -1.96
C THR A 184 -21.06 -5.00 -0.76
N GLY A 185 -21.86 -4.12 -0.17
CA GLY A 185 -22.73 -4.43 0.96
C GLY A 185 -24.19 -4.48 0.53
N TRP A 186 -24.89 -5.52 1.00
CA TRP A 186 -26.34 -5.69 0.81
C TRP A 186 -27.04 -5.88 2.14
N LEU A 187 -28.25 -5.35 2.24
CA LEU A 187 -29.18 -5.70 3.32
C LEU A 187 -29.71 -7.13 3.10
N LEU A 188 -30.32 -7.71 4.14
CA LEU A 188 -30.86 -9.08 4.07
C LEU A 188 -32.05 -9.22 3.09
N ASP A 189 -32.65 -8.12 2.67
CA ASP A 189 -33.65 -8.09 1.60
C ASP A 189 -33.05 -8.04 0.18
N GLY A 190 -31.71 -8.05 0.07
CA GLY A 190 -30.97 -7.96 -1.18
C GLY A 190 -30.73 -6.53 -1.68
N THR A 191 -31.18 -5.51 -0.94
CA THR A 191 -30.94 -4.11 -1.32
C THR A 191 -29.48 -3.75 -1.10
N GLN A 192 -28.78 -3.34 -2.17
CA GLN A 192 -27.41 -2.84 -2.06
C GLN A 192 -27.41 -1.48 -1.35
N PHE A 193 -26.59 -1.33 -0.30
CA PHE A 193 -26.45 -0.08 0.43
C PHE A 193 -25.12 0.62 0.18
N ASP A 194 -24.08 -0.12 -0.22
CA ASP A 194 -22.77 0.46 -0.56
C ASP A 194 -21.96 -0.44 -1.50
N SER A 195 -21.12 0.18 -2.35
CA SER A 195 -20.21 -0.54 -3.23
C SER A 195 -19.02 0.33 -3.64
N SER A 196 -17.82 -0.15 -3.35
CA SER A 196 -16.58 0.46 -3.86
C SER A 196 -16.42 0.27 -5.38
N TRP A 197 -17.03 -0.77 -5.93
CA TRP A 197 -17.07 -1.00 -7.38
C TRP A 197 -17.82 0.11 -8.13
N ASP A 198 -18.90 0.63 -7.53
CA ASP A 198 -19.70 1.72 -8.13
C ASP A 198 -18.96 3.06 -8.04
N ARG A 199 -18.04 3.20 -7.09
CA ARG A 199 -17.14 4.36 -7.01
C ARG A 199 -15.94 4.26 -7.95
N GLY A 200 -15.65 3.07 -8.48
CA GLY A 200 -14.54 2.83 -9.40
C GLY A 200 -13.19 2.63 -8.73
N GLU A 201 -13.12 2.61 -7.40
CA GLU A 201 -11.88 2.47 -6.64
C GLU A 201 -12.08 1.62 -5.36
N PRO A 202 -11.08 0.81 -4.95
CA PRO A 202 -11.12 0.09 -3.69
C PRO A 202 -11.03 1.04 -2.50
N SER A 203 -11.40 0.57 -1.32
CA SER A 203 -11.30 1.31 -0.06
C SER A 203 -10.24 0.69 0.84
N ASP A 204 -9.59 1.51 1.65
CA ASP A 204 -8.61 1.08 2.65
C ASP A 204 -9.29 0.90 4.00
N PHE A 205 -9.03 -0.25 4.66
CA PHE A 205 -9.59 -0.62 5.95
C PHE A 205 -8.48 -1.03 6.92
N SER A 206 -8.37 -0.35 8.05
CA SER A 206 -7.59 -0.81 9.20
C SER A 206 -8.42 -1.86 9.93
N LEU A 207 -7.94 -3.11 9.99
CA LEU A 207 -8.76 -4.22 10.47
C LEU A 207 -9.04 -4.16 11.97
N ASP A 208 -8.22 -3.44 12.74
CA ASP A 208 -8.46 -3.16 14.16
C ASP A 208 -9.65 -2.19 14.42
N GLY A 209 -10.15 -1.51 13.39
CA GLY A 209 -11.22 -0.50 13.46
C GLY A 209 -12.50 -0.85 12.69
N VAL A 210 -12.61 -2.06 12.15
CA VAL A 210 -13.79 -2.51 11.37
C VAL A 210 -14.71 -3.41 12.20
N ILE A 211 -15.88 -3.72 11.65
CA ILE A 211 -16.85 -4.64 12.27
C ILE A 211 -16.33 -6.08 12.27
N ASP A 212 -16.82 -6.93 13.18
CA ASP A 212 -16.39 -8.32 13.37
C ASP A 212 -16.39 -9.16 12.06
N GLY A 213 -17.28 -8.86 11.13
CA GLY A 213 -17.34 -9.54 9.83
C GLY A 213 -16.18 -9.21 8.88
N TRP A 214 -15.29 -8.27 9.26
CA TRP A 214 -14.10 -7.86 8.50
C TRP A 214 -12.78 -8.21 9.23
N GLN A 215 -12.86 -8.61 10.48
CA GLN A 215 -11.74 -9.12 11.29
C GLN A 215 -11.61 -10.64 11.09
#